data_0347434cd5fa3dba94c4da48f3426bc3
#
_entry.id   0347434cd5fa3dba94c4da48f3426bc3
#
_cell.length_a   1.000
_cell.length_b   1.000
_cell.length_c   1.000
_cell.angle_alpha   90.00
_cell.angle_beta   90.00
_cell.angle_gamma   90.00
#
_symmetry.space_group_name_H-M   'P 1'
#
loop_
_entity.id
_entity.type
_entity.pdbx_description
1 polymer ?
#
loop_
_entity_poly.entity_id
_entity_poly.type
_entity_poly.pdbx_seq_one_letter_code
_entity_poly.pdbx_strand_id
1 'polypeptide(L)'
;MEREIKVSVIIPVYNVETYISKCISSVIEQSYKNIEIILIDDGSKDSSGKILDEYEKGDDRITVIHQKNKGVSAARNRGLELASGDYVVFVDGDDWVDSNYVSYFVELLQNHECEIGMNVNNYTAISNKSSDNTYKISSEKAMEWLYLDKIFVAVWNKIYDMQFLKRNKIKFEEKIWFGEGMLFNIDCLQFADNVAIGEKCVYHQISNPRSAMRSFNLKSIYCGIDSLYIQRSHWKKSNKKIINAWAFHRYAFNWTIMGGLSRSNQEYEYIEEYKKCAKSLRKNFFQAIKVKIPIKSKLMYICIAICPNLMAKREKRKVRY
;
A
#
# COMPACT_ATOMS: atom_id res chain seq x y z
N MET A 1 -36.10 -9.11 -4.90
CA MET A 1 -34.91 -8.67 -5.66
C MET A 1 -33.81 -8.46 -4.63
N GLU A 2 -32.73 -9.21 -4.72
CA GLU A 2 -31.54 -8.93 -3.88
C GLU A 2 -31.05 -7.52 -4.21
N ARG A 3 -30.78 -6.73 -3.20
CA ARG A 3 -30.23 -5.37 -3.37
C ARG A 3 -28.87 -5.47 -4.04
N GLU A 4 -28.70 -4.82 -5.18
CA GLU A 4 -27.42 -4.76 -5.88
C GLU A 4 -26.39 -4.02 -5.00
N ILE A 5 -25.24 -4.64 -4.77
CA ILE A 5 -24.15 -4.11 -3.94
C ILE A 5 -23.62 -2.82 -4.57
N LYS A 6 -23.52 -1.75 -3.79
CA LYS A 6 -22.91 -0.49 -4.21
C LYS A 6 -21.44 -0.44 -3.80
N VAL A 7 -20.56 0.02 -4.68
CA VAL A 7 -19.12 0.16 -4.40
C VAL A 7 -18.69 1.63 -4.44
N SER A 8 -18.07 2.10 -3.37
CA SER A 8 -17.43 3.41 -3.33
C SER A 8 -16.00 3.31 -3.82
N VAL A 9 -15.66 4.05 -4.88
CA VAL A 9 -14.28 4.18 -5.39
C VAL A 9 -13.72 5.50 -4.88
N ILE A 10 -12.74 5.44 -3.97
CA ILE A 10 -12.11 6.62 -3.36
C ILE A 10 -10.77 6.90 -4.04
N ILE A 11 -10.60 8.10 -4.56
CA ILE A 11 -9.39 8.54 -5.26
C ILE A 11 -8.83 9.79 -4.56
N PRO A 12 -7.75 9.68 -3.77
CA PRO A 12 -7.02 10.84 -3.26
C PRO A 12 -6.22 11.47 -4.40
N VAL A 13 -6.28 12.80 -4.49
CA VAL A 13 -5.67 13.58 -5.58
C VAL A 13 -4.78 14.67 -5.00
N TYR A 14 -3.52 14.73 -5.44
CA TYR A 14 -2.60 15.83 -5.12
C TYR A 14 -1.52 15.99 -6.18
N ASN A 15 -1.59 17.06 -6.98
CA ASN A 15 -0.61 17.43 -8.02
C ASN A 15 -0.34 16.28 -9.03
N VAL A 16 -1.39 15.73 -9.64
CA VAL A 16 -1.36 14.61 -10.60
C VAL A 16 -2.04 14.96 -11.93
N GLU A 17 -2.06 16.22 -12.34
CA GLU A 17 -2.74 16.72 -13.54
C GLU A 17 -2.46 15.91 -14.81
N THR A 18 -1.24 15.36 -14.92
CA THR A 18 -0.82 14.55 -16.08
C THR A 18 -1.50 13.18 -16.15
N TYR A 19 -1.94 12.65 -15.01
CA TYR A 19 -2.40 11.26 -14.88
C TYR A 19 -3.88 11.15 -14.57
N ILE A 20 -4.45 12.12 -13.86
CA ILE A 20 -5.77 12.04 -13.22
C ILE A 20 -6.90 11.77 -14.21
N SER A 21 -6.85 12.33 -15.42
CA SER A 21 -7.87 12.08 -16.44
C SER A 21 -7.95 10.61 -16.84
N LYS A 22 -6.80 9.93 -17.01
CA LYS A 22 -6.75 8.50 -17.31
C LYS A 22 -7.27 7.68 -16.14
N CYS A 23 -6.93 8.05 -14.92
CA CYS A 23 -7.42 7.41 -13.71
C CYS A 23 -8.95 7.45 -13.65
N ILE A 24 -9.54 8.64 -13.71
CA ILE A 24 -11.00 8.84 -13.63
C ILE A 24 -11.72 8.12 -14.77
N SER A 25 -11.25 8.27 -16.01
CA SER A 25 -11.86 7.60 -17.17
C SER A 25 -11.90 6.08 -16.99
N SER A 26 -10.82 5.46 -16.47
CA SER A 26 -10.78 4.03 -16.22
C SER A 26 -11.79 3.55 -15.17
N VAL A 27 -12.18 4.43 -14.22
CA VAL A 27 -13.19 4.14 -13.21
C VAL A 27 -14.61 4.42 -13.74
N ILE A 28 -14.82 5.44 -14.55
CA ILE A 28 -16.10 5.70 -15.23
C ILE A 28 -16.49 4.52 -16.14
N GLU A 29 -15.51 3.95 -16.83
CA GLU A 29 -15.66 2.86 -17.81
C GLU A 29 -15.82 1.47 -17.17
N GLN A 30 -15.93 1.36 -15.84
CA GLN A 30 -16.11 0.07 -15.19
C GLN A 30 -17.35 -0.67 -15.71
N SER A 31 -17.21 -1.99 -15.90
CA SER A 31 -18.32 -2.89 -16.29
C SER A 31 -19.38 -2.96 -15.19
N TYR A 32 -18.98 -2.91 -13.94
CA TYR A 32 -19.85 -2.84 -12.76
C TYR A 32 -20.41 -1.43 -12.62
N LYS A 33 -21.74 -1.26 -12.74
CA LYS A 33 -22.37 0.07 -12.87
C LYS A 33 -22.78 0.71 -11.55
N ASN A 34 -23.08 -0.10 -10.52
CA ASN A 34 -23.52 0.42 -9.22
C ASN A 34 -22.33 0.90 -8.38
N ILE A 35 -21.67 1.96 -8.86
CA ILE A 35 -20.53 2.61 -8.21
C ILE A 35 -20.82 4.07 -7.91
N GLU A 36 -20.18 4.61 -6.88
CA GLU A 36 -19.96 6.03 -6.69
C GLU A 36 -18.46 6.32 -6.71
N ILE A 37 -18.07 7.47 -7.20
CA ILE A 37 -16.68 7.89 -7.37
C ILE A 37 -16.43 9.12 -6.51
N ILE A 38 -15.58 9.01 -5.51
CA ILE A 38 -15.30 10.07 -4.55
C ILE A 38 -13.86 10.55 -4.76
N LEU A 39 -13.75 11.75 -5.32
CA LEU A 39 -12.48 12.40 -5.65
C LEU A 39 -12.14 13.40 -4.54
N ILE A 40 -11.03 13.21 -3.84
CA ILE A 40 -10.59 14.11 -2.77
C ILE A 40 -9.34 14.86 -3.22
N ASP A 41 -9.50 16.10 -3.65
CA ASP A 41 -8.39 17.00 -3.93
C ASP A 41 -7.81 17.53 -2.61
N ASP A 42 -6.64 17.04 -2.27
CA ASP A 42 -5.90 17.42 -1.05
C ASP A 42 -5.09 18.70 -1.26
N GLY A 43 -5.71 19.71 -1.86
CA GLY A 43 -5.14 21.05 -2.06
C GLY A 43 -4.09 21.09 -3.15
N SER A 44 -4.36 20.51 -4.31
CA SER A 44 -3.50 20.57 -5.50
C SER A 44 -3.22 22.00 -5.92
N LYS A 45 -2.00 22.24 -6.42
CA LYS A 45 -1.54 23.54 -6.91
C LYS A 45 -1.43 23.57 -8.44
N ASP A 46 -1.54 22.43 -9.08
CA ASP A 46 -1.60 22.26 -10.53
C ASP A 46 -3.05 22.26 -11.03
N SER A 47 -3.29 21.84 -12.27
CA SER A 47 -4.62 21.81 -12.86
C SER A 47 -5.50 20.63 -12.37
N SER A 48 -5.00 19.78 -11.46
CA SER A 48 -5.76 18.59 -10.98
C SER A 48 -7.17 18.96 -10.53
N GLY A 49 -7.31 19.95 -9.62
CA GLY A 49 -8.63 20.35 -9.09
C GLY A 49 -9.60 20.77 -10.17
N LYS A 50 -9.16 21.55 -11.17
CA LYS A 50 -10.02 21.98 -12.31
C LYS A 50 -10.49 20.77 -13.15
N ILE A 51 -9.59 19.80 -13.36
CA ILE A 51 -9.93 18.59 -14.10
C ILE A 51 -11.00 17.79 -13.34
N LEU A 52 -10.92 17.70 -12.01
CA LEU A 52 -11.95 17.03 -11.21
C LEU A 52 -13.32 17.69 -11.38
N ASP A 53 -13.41 19.02 -11.32
CA ASP A 53 -14.64 19.80 -11.47
C ASP A 53 -15.30 19.58 -12.85
N GLU A 54 -14.49 19.36 -13.89
CA GLU A 54 -14.99 19.07 -15.23
C GLU A 54 -15.63 17.67 -15.30
N TYR A 55 -15.00 16.68 -14.66
CA TYR A 55 -15.54 15.32 -14.59
C TYR A 55 -16.81 15.24 -13.74
N GLU A 56 -16.89 15.95 -12.61
CA GLU A 56 -18.09 15.99 -11.76
C GLU A 56 -19.32 16.53 -12.52
N LYS A 57 -19.14 17.53 -13.39
CA LYS A 57 -20.22 18.06 -14.23
C LYS A 57 -20.71 17.07 -15.29
N GLY A 58 -19.89 16.10 -15.65
CA GLY A 58 -20.16 15.15 -16.73
C GLY A 58 -20.71 13.80 -16.29
N ASP A 59 -20.65 13.45 -15.00
CA ASP A 59 -21.08 12.13 -14.49
C ASP A 59 -21.64 12.26 -13.06
N ASP A 60 -22.93 12.02 -12.89
CA ASP A 60 -23.66 12.15 -11.60
C ASP A 60 -23.17 11.17 -10.51
N ARG A 61 -22.36 10.17 -10.86
CA ARG A 61 -21.75 9.25 -9.91
C ARG A 61 -20.52 9.85 -9.21
N ILE A 62 -19.99 10.97 -9.71
CA ILE A 62 -18.79 11.62 -9.22
C ILE A 62 -19.14 12.67 -8.17
N THR A 63 -18.42 12.67 -7.08
CA THR A 63 -18.43 13.72 -6.05
C THR A 63 -17.01 14.21 -5.82
N VAL A 64 -16.78 15.52 -5.95
CA VAL A 64 -15.48 16.16 -5.73
C VAL A 64 -15.47 16.93 -4.42
N ILE A 65 -14.42 16.76 -3.64
CA ILE A 65 -14.19 17.51 -2.41
C ILE A 65 -12.80 18.16 -2.48
N HIS A 66 -12.74 19.48 -2.38
CA HIS A 66 -11.50 20.22 -2.23
C HIS A 66 -11.23 20.47 -0.75
N GLN A 67 -10.04 20.14 -0.29
CA GLN A 67 -9.60 20.43 1.07
C GLN A 67 -8.19 21.06 1.09
N LYS A 68 -7.83 21.68 2.23
CA LYS A 68 -6.42 22.05 2.46
C LYS A 68 -5.60 20.77 2.57
N ASN A 69 -4.38 20.79 2.03
CA ASN A 69 -3.48 19.65 2.11
C ASN A 69 -3.27 19.19 3.56
N LYS A 70 -3.66 17.95 3.83
CA LYS A 70 -3.51 17.24 5.12
C LYS A 70 -2.87 15.87 4.97
N GLY A 71 -2.49 15.51 3.73
CA GLY A 71 -1.87 14.24 3.39
C GLY A 71 -2.86 13.16 2.99
N VAL A 72 -2.35 12.13 2.35
CA VAL A 72 -3.13 11.04 1.73
C VAL A 72 -4.03 10.29 2.73
N SER A 73 -3.58 10.11 3.98
CA SER A 73 -4.36 9.48 5.05
C SER A 73 -5.63 10.27 5.35
N ALA A 74 -5.53 11.60 5.49
CA ALA A 74 -6.67 12.48 5.73
C ALA A 74 -7.62 12.51 4.52
N ALA A 75 -7.08 12.53 3.30
CA ALA A 75 -7.89 12.46 2.08
C ALA A 75 -8.68 11.15 1.99
N ARG A 76 -8.04 10.00 2.25
CA ARG A 76 -8.74 8.70 2.26
C ARG A 76 -9.77 8.62 3.38
N ASN A 77 -9.48 9.14 4.59
CA ASN A 77 -10.46 9.22 5.68
C ASN A 77 -11.68 10.06 5.27
N ARG A 78 -11.44 11.20 4.64
CA ARG A 78 -12.53 12.05 4.14
C ARG A 78 -13.40 11.31 3.11
N GLY A 79 -12.78 10.54 2.22
CA GLY A 79 -13.50 9.65 1.29
C GLY A 79 -14.32 8.59 2.02
N LEU A 80 -13.77 7.92 3.06
CA LEU A 80 -14.49 6.94 3.87
C LEU A 80 -15.69 7.53 4.62
N GLU A 81 -15.61 8.78 5.09
CA GLU A 81 -16.72 9.48 5.76
C GLU A 81 -17.89 9.73 4.81
N LEU A 82 -17.63 10.00 3.53
CA LEU A 82 -18.62 10.31 2.51
C LEU A 82 -19.20 9.06 1.84
N ALA A 83 -18.45 7.96 1.89
CA ALA A 83 -18.78 6.73 1.21
C ALA A 83 -20.11 6.12 1.73
N SER A 84 -21.03 5.88 0.79
CA SER A 84 -22.33 5.27 1.03
C SER A 84 -22.45 3.84 0.50
N GLY A 85 -21.42 3.34 -0.19
CA GLY A 85 -21.37 1.98 -0.73
C GLY A 85 -21.30 0.90 0.35
N ASP A 86 -21.67 -0.30 -0.04
CA ASP A 86 -21.54 -1.51 0.79
C ASP A 86 -20.06 -1.93 0.89
N TYR A 87 -19.32 -1.74 -0.22
CA TYR A 87 -17.88 -2.00 -0.30
C TYR A 87 -17.11 -0.73 -0.68
N VAL A 88 -15.83 -0.71 -0.37
CA VAL A 88 -14.92 0.37 -0.73
C VAL A 88 -13.64 -0.17 -1.37
N VAL A 89 -13.20 0.51 -2.42
CA VAL A 89 -11.88 0.34 -3.06
C VAL A 89 -11.16 1.68 -3.12
N PHE A 90 -9.84 1.65 -3.12
CA PHE A 90 -9.00 2.82 -3.30
C PHE A 90 -8.23 2.72 -4.61
N VAL A 91 -8.13 3.82 -5.33
CA VAL A 91 -7.30 3.95 -6.54
C VAL A 91 -6.43 5.19 -6.38
N ASP A 92 -5.12 5.07 -6.56
CA ASP A 92 -4.23 6.24 -6.49
C ASP A 92 -4.39 7.08 -7.78
N GLY A 93 -4.42 8.42 -7.64
CA GLY A 93 -4.76 9.34 -8.73
C GLY A 93 -3.77 9.37 -9.90
N ASP A 94 -2.60 8.76 -9.77
CA ASP A 94 -1.62 8.60 -10.84
C ASP A 94 -1.63 7.19 -11.49
N ASP A 95 -2.54 6.29 -11.07
CA ASP A 95 -2.71 4.94 -11.58
C ASP A 95 -4.00 4.78 -12.39
N TRP A 96 -4.25 3.60 -12.95
CA TRP A 96 -5.51 3.28 -13.65
C TRP A 96 -5.86 1.79 -13.51
N VAL A 97 -7.10 1.42 -13.84
CA VAL A 97 -7.64 0.08 -13.60
C VAL A 97 -8.29 -0.49 -14.86
N ASP A 98 -8.33 -1.82 -14.98
CA ASP A 98 -9.06 -2.49 -16.07
C ASP A 98 -10.59 -2.33 -15.87
N SER A 99 -11.36 -2.42 -16.94
CA SER A 99 -12.83 -2.24 -16.91
C SER A 99 -13.56 -3.26 -16.02
N ASN A 100 -12.94 -4.37 -15.68
CA ASN A 100 -13.49 -5.40 -14.78
C ASN A 100 -12.93 -5.34 -13.35
N TYR A 101 -12.20 -4.27 -12.98
CA TYR A 101 -11.57 -4.15 -11.66
C TYR A 101 -12.60 -4.23 -10.52
N VAL A 102 -13.68 -3.46 -10.59
CA VAL A 102 -14.70 -3.46 -9.53
C VAL A 102 -15.47 -4.77 -9.50
N SER A 103 -15.93 -5.29 -10.65
CA SER A 103 -16.67 -6.57 -10.71
C SER A 103 -15.83 -7.73 -10.16
N TYR A 104 -14.56 -7.79 -10.53
CA TYR A 104 -13.62 -8.79 -10.03
C TYR A 104 -13.51 -8.77 -8.49
N PHE A 105 -13.41 -7.60 -7.88
CA PHE A 105 -13.29 -7.50 -6.43
C PHE A 105 -14.62 -7.79 -5.71
N VAL A 106 -15.75 -7.42 -6.27
CA VAL A 106 -17.07 -7.78 -5.73
C VAL A 106 -17.23 -9.30 -5.74
N GLU A 107 -16.96 -9.95 -6.87
CA GLU A 107 -17.00 -11.42 -7.00
C GLU A 107 -16.02 -12.10 -6.03
N LEU A 108 -14.81 -11.54 -5.86
CA LEU A 108 -13.81 -12.08 -4.94
C LEU A 108 -14.34 -12.14 -3.49
N LEU A 109 -15.01 -11.08 -3.01
CA LEU A 109 -15.59 -11.08 -1.66
C LEU A 109 -16.78 -12.04 -1.54
N GLN A 110 -17.69 -12.02 -2.51
CA GLN A 110 -18.89 -12.85 -2.50
C GLN A 110 -18.57 -14.34 -2.56
N ASN A 111 -17.68 -14.76 -3.47
CA ASN A 111 -17.30 -16.16 -3.65
C ASN A 111 -16.60 -16.76 -2.42
N HIS A 112 -15.95 -15.93 -1.60
CA HIS A 112 -15.21 -16.37 -0.43
C HIS A 112 -15.86 -15.99 0.90
N GLU A 113 -16.97 -15.25 0.89
CA GLU A 113 -17.66 -14.75 2.09
C GLU A 113 -16.69 -14.09 3.07
N CYS A 114 -15.88 -13.16 2.55
CA CYS A 114 -14.88 -12.43 3.31
C CYS A 114 -15.20 -10.93 3.35
N GLU A 115 -14.74 -10.25 4.40
CA GLU A 115 -14.90 -8.80 4.56
C GLU A 115 -13.75 -8.01 3.90
N ILE A 116 -12.68 -8.70 3.52
CA ILE A 116 -11.49 -8.13 2.90
C ILE A 116 -11.06 -9.00 1.72
N GLY A 117 -10.88 -8.37 0.56
CA GLY A 117 -10.27 -8.96 -0.62
C GLY A 117 -8.93 -8.29 -0.92
N MET A 118 -7.90 -9.07 -1.17
CA MET A 118 -6.56 -8.60 -1.50
C MET A 118 -6.06 -9.29 -2.76
N ASN A 119 -5.51 -8.52 -3.69
CA ASN A 119 -4.87 -9.08 -4.87
C ASN A 119 -3.35 -9.07 -4.71
N VAL A 120 -2.69 -10.14 -5.11
CA VAL A 120 -1.23 -10.29 -5.00
C VAL A 120 -0.50 -9.87 -6.27
N ASN A 121 -1.20 -9.69 -7.38
CA ASN A 121 -0.65 -9.30 -8.67
C ASN A 121 -1.16 -7.93 -9.12
N ASN A 122 -0.34 -7.21 -9.85
CA ASN A 122 -0.69 -5.97 -10.54
C ASN A 122 0.21 -5.81 -11.77
N TYR A 123 -0.21 -4.98 -12.71
CA TYR A 123 0.64 -4.59 -13.82
C TYR A 123 1.68 -3.57 -13.34
N THR A 124 2.94 -3.95 -13.45
CA THR A 124 4.08 -3.06 -13.26
C THR A 124 4.97 -3.11 -14.49
N ALA A 125 5.94 -2.22 -14.61
CA ALA A 125 6.95 -2.28 -15.66
C ALA A 125 7.78 -3.60 -15.67
N ILE A 126 7.69 -4.41 -14.61
CA ILE A 126 8.56 -5.59 -14.38
C ILE A 126 7.76 -6.90 -14.36
N SER A 127 6.47 -6.92 -14.03
CA SER A 127 5.68 -8.14 -13.84
C SER A 127 4.27 -8.02 -14.39
N ASN A 128 3.86 -9.00 -15.20
CA ASN A 128 2.51 -9.14 -15.76
C ASN A 128 1.95 -10.54 -15.48
N LYS A 129 2.35 -11.17 -14.38
CA LYS A 129 1.79 -12.47 -14.00
C LYS A 129 0.34 -12.28 -13.59
N SER A 130 -0.57 -12.89 -14.34
CA SER A 130 -2.00 -12.88 -14.07
C SER A 130 -2.51 -14.32 -14.08
N SER A 131 -3.40 -14.62 -13.16
CA SER A 131 -4.10 -15.91 -13.10
C SER A 131 -5.51 -15.66 -12.52
N ASP A 132 -6.48 -16.45 -12.91
CA ASP A 132 -7.85 -16.35 -12.39
C ASP A 132 -8.01 -17.08 -11.05
N ASN A 133 -6.91 -17.53 -10.42
CA ASN A 133 -6.98 -18.20 -9.13
C ASN A 133 -7.47 -17.26 -8.04
N THR A 134 -8.39 -17.77 -7.25
CA THR A 134 -8.86 -17.13 -6.03
C THR A 134 -8.92 -18.16 -4.89
N TYR A 135 -8.59 -17.75 -3.67
CA TYR A 135 -8.62 -18.62 -2.50
C TYR A 135 -8.71 -17.81 -1.20
N LYS A 136 -9.04 -18.49 -0.13
CA LYS A 136 -9.16 -17.92 1.21
C LYS A 136 -7.93 -18.27 2.06
N ILE A 137 -7.42 -17.30 2.81
CA ILE A 137 -6.37 -17.52 3.84
C ILE A 137 -6.78 -16.88 5.15
N SER A 138 -6.21 -17.34 6.27
CA SER A 138 -6.44 -16.68 7.56
C SER A 138 -5.82 -15.28 7.60
N SER A 139 -6.39 -14.39 8.40
CA SER A 139 -5.86 -13.03 8.61
C SER A 139 -4.43 -13.04 9.12
N GLU A 140 -4.05 -13.99 9.99
CA GLU A 140 -2.66 -14.14 10.46
C GLU A 140 -1.70 -14.49 9.31
N LYS A 141 -2.18 -15.29 8.34
CA LYS A 141 -1.38 -15.62 7.16
C LYS A 141 -1.23 -14.39 6.24
N ALA A 142 -2.29 -13.60 6.09
CA ALA A 142 -2.24 -12.35 5.34
C ALA A 142 -1.29 -11.33 6.01
N MET A 143 -1.30 -11.21 7.35
CA MET A 143 -0.33 -10.39 8.10
C MET A 143 1.12 -10.85 7.87
N GLU A 144 1.38 -12.17 7.96
CA GLU A 144 2.70 -12.72 7.63
C GLU A 144 3.12 -12.33 6.21
N TRP A 145 2.21 -12.41 5.25
CA TRP A 145 2.49 -12.11 3.85
C TRP A 145 2.71 -10.63 3.56
N LEU A 146 2.00 -9.72 4.22
CA LEU A 146 2.26 -8.28 4.15
C LEU A 146 3.67 -7.95 4.65
N TYR A 147 4.09 -8.50 5.82
CA TYR A 147 5.44 -8.28 6.35
C TYR A 147 6.55 -8.92 5.52
N LEU A 148 6.23 -9.88 4.66
CA LEU A 148 7.16 -10.55 3.75
C LEU A 148 7.09 -10.05 2.31
N ASP A 149 6.38 -8.92 2.06
CA ASP A 149 6.16 -8.32 0.74
C ASP A 149 5.58 -9.31 -0.30
N LYS A 150 4.76 -10.28 0.16
CA LYS A 150 4.03 -11.22 -0.72
C LYS A 150 2.66 -10.69 -1.14
N ILE A 151 2.12 -9.75 -0.41
CA ILE A 151 0.96 -8.91 -0.73
C ILE A 151 1.45 -7.48 -0.72
N PHE A 152 1.05 -6.67 -1.70
CA PHE A 152 1.37 -5.25 -1.72
C PHE A 152 0.85 -4.56 -0.46
N VAL A 153 1.69 -3.76 0.17
CA VAL A 153 1.37 -3.10 1.46
C VAL A 153 0.39 -1.93 1.30
N ALA A 154 0.25 -1.39 0.09
CA ALA A 154 -0.68 -0.31 -0.21
C ALA A 154 -2.15 -0.76 -0.11
N VAL A 155 -3.08 0.19 -0.04
CA VAL A 155 -4.53 -0.08 0.03
C VAL A 155 -5.18 -0.22 -1.33
N TRP A 156 -4.56 0.29 -2.39
CA TRP A 156 -5.01 0.02 -3.75
C TRP A 156 -4.89 -1.47 -4.09
N ASN A 157 -5.60 -1.93 -5.11
CA ASN A 157 -5.68 -3.35 -5.47
C ASN A 157 -6.25 -4.24 -4.35
N LYS A 158 -7.20 -3.69 -3.58
CA LYS A 158 -7.93 -4.32 -2.47
C LYS A 158 -9.35 -3.80 -2.39
N ILE A 159 -10.22 -4.59 -1.75
CA ILE A 159 -11.60 -4.24 -1.45
C ILE A 159 -11.90 -4.52 0.02
N TYR A 160 -12.75 -3.70 0.62
CA TYR A 160 -13.12 -3.80 2.02
C TYR A 160 -14.64 -3.65 2.17
N ASP A 161 -15.24 -4.45 3.05
CA ASP A 161 -16.62 -4.26 3.49
C ASP A 161 -16.72 -2.99 4.33
N MET A 162 -17.63 -2.09 3.96
CA MET A 162 -17.78 -0.79 4.63
C MET A 162 -18.34 -0.93 6.04
N GLN A 163 -19.26 -1.87 6.28
CA GLN A 163 -19.80 -2.11 7.61
C GLN A 163 -18.73 -2.70 8.53
N PHE A 164 -17.88 -3.58 7.99
CA PHE A 164 -16.71 -4.09 8.72
C PHE A 164 -15.80 -2.95 9.17
N LEU A 165 -15.45 -2.02 8.29
CA LEU A 165 -14.62 -0.86 8.64
C LEU A 165 -15.30 0.01 9.71
N LYS A 166 -16.59 0.32 9.54
CA LYS A 166 -17.36 1.17 10.47
C LYS A 166 -17.51 0.53 11.85
N ARG A 167 -17.94 -0.74 11.96
CA ARG A 167 -18.14 -1.40 13.26
C ARG A 167 -16.83 -1.58 14.05
N ASN A 168 -15.70 -1.71 13.37
CA ASN A 168 -14.39 -1.84 14.00
C ASN A 168 -13.65 -0.50 14.14
N LYS A 169 -14.27 0.62 13.70
CA LYS A 169 -13.74 1.97 13.77
C LYS A 169 -12.36 2.11 13.09
N ILE A 170 -12.18 1.39 11.98
CA ILE A 170 -10.93 1.36 11.23
C ILE A 170 -10.85 2.60 10.35
N LYS A 171 -9.76 3.35 10.45
CA LYS A 171 -9.44 4.54 9.67
C LYS A 171 -7.93 4.67 9.50
N PHE A 172 -7.50 5.51 8.57
CA PHE A 172 -6.09 5.82 8.40
C PHE A 172 -5.57 6.68 9.56
N GLU A 173 -4.34 6.39 10.03
CA GLU A 173 -3.63 7.23 11.00
C GLU A 173 -3.05 8.46 10.27
N GLU A 174 -3.61 9.64 10.51
CA GLU A 174 -3.26 10.85 9.76
C GLU A 174 -1.83 11.36 10.02
N LYS A 175 -1.23 10.97 11.14
CA LYS A 175 0.18 11.29 11.44
C LYS A 175 1.16 10.44 10.63
N ILE A 176 0.69 9.33 10.07
CA ILE A 176 1.49 8.44 9.23
C ILE A 176 1.20 8.75 7.77
N TRP A 177 2.19 9.31 7.10
CA TRP A 177 2.14 9.71 5.69
C TRP A 177 2.99 8.83 4.77
N PHE A 178 3.72 7.87 5.36
CA PHE A 178 4.45 6.82 4.66
C PHE A 178 4.32 5.50 5.46
N GLY A 179 3.84 4.45 4.79
CA GLY A 179 3.50 3.18 5.44
C GLY A 179 2.09 3.18 6.07
N GLU A 180 1.27 4.18 5.74
CA GLU A 180 -0.13 4.33 6.16
C GLU A 180 -1.02 3.19 5.64
N GLY A 181 -0.81 2.79 4.38
CA GLY A 181 -1.56 1.70 3.76
C GLY A 181 -1.29 0.35 4.44
N MET A 182 -0.03 0.09 4.83
CA MET A 182 0.30 -1.11 5.58
C MET A 182 -0.33 -1.11 6.97
N LEU A 183 -0.29 0.02 7.70
CA LEU A 183 -0.93 0.16 9.00
C LEU A 183 -2.43 -0.11 8.90
N PHE A 184 -3.12 0.53 7.95
CA PHE A 184 -4.55 0.31 7.70
C PHE A 184 -4.87 -1.17 7.42
N ASN A 185 -4.09 -1.82 6.56
CA ASN A 185 -4.27 -3.25 6.27
C ASN A 185 -4.07 -4.12 7.52
N ILE A 186 -3.02 -3.86 8.30
CA ILE A 186 -2.76 -4.61 9.54
C ILE A 186 -3.90 -4.40 10.55
N ASP A 187 -4.41 -3.18 10.69
CA ASP A 187 -5.55 -2.88 11.57
C ASP A 187 -6.81 -3.63 11.12
N CYS A 188 -7.11 -3.69 9.82
CA CYS A 188 -8.19 -4.52 9.29
C CYS A 188 -8.00 -6.00 9.67
N LEU A 189 -6.81 -6.55 9.49
CA LEU A 189 -6.52 -7.96 9.75
C LEU A 189 -6.60 -8.35 11.23
N GLN A 190 -6.53 -7.38 12.17
CA GLN A 190 -6.74 -7.66 13.59
C GLN A 190 -8.17 -8.09 13.91
N PHE A 191 -9.14 -7.74 13.07
CA PHE A 191 -10.57 -8.02 13.30
C PHE A 191 -11.14 -9.07 12.35
N ALA A 192 -10.60 -9.21 11.14
CA ALA A 192 -11.04 -10.21 10.18
C ALA A 192 -10.54 -11.62 10.58
N ASP A 193 -11.34 -12.67 10.28
CA ASP A 193 -10.89 -14.04 10.45
C ASP A 193 -10.16 -14.55 9.21
N ASN A 194 -10.71 -14.28 8.05
CA ASN A 194 -10.17 -14.70 6.77
C ASN A 194 -10.11 -13.52 5.78
N VAL A 195 -9.32 -13.72 4.74
CA VAL A 195 -9.13 -12.79 3.62
C VAL A 195 -9.23 -13.54 2.32
N ALA A 196 -9.99 -13.00 1.38
CA ALA A 196 -10.03 -13.51 0.02
C ALA A 196 -8.80 -13.01 -0.74
N ILE A 197 -8.08 -13.91 -1.37
CA ILE A 197 -6.89 -13.61 -2.19
C ILE A 197 -7.19 -13.86 -3.65
N GLY A 198 -6.82 -12.90 -4.50
CA GLY A 198 -6.88 -13.00 -5.94
C GLY A 198 -5.52 -12.82 -6.59
N GLU A 199 -5.36 -13.38 -7.79
CA GLU A 199 -4.10 -13.35 -8.54
C GLU A 199 -4.23 -12.68 -9.91
N LYS A 200 -5.38 -12.08 -10.24
CA LYS A 200 -5.63 -11.43 -11.52
C LYS A 200 -5.01 -10.04 -11.58
N CYS A 201 -4.29 -9.72 -12.65
CA CYS A 201 -3.84 -8.35 -12.88
C CYS A 201 -5.02 -7.51 -13.38
N VAL A 202 -5.45 -6.54 -12.60
CA VAL A 202 -6.54 -5.60 -12.93
C VAL A 202 -6.21 -4.15 -12.53
N TYR A 203 -5.02 -3.92 -11.97
CA TYR A 203 -4.54 -2.62 -11.49
C TYR A 203 -3.21 -2.27 -12.17
N HIS A 204 -3.11 -1.10 -12.76
CA HIS A 204 -1.95 -0.62 -13.50
C HIS A 204 -1.24 0.50 -12.74
N GLN A 205 -0.13 0.14 -12.12
CA GLN A 205 0.72 1.12 -11.44
C GLN A 205 1.60 1.86 -12.44
N ILE A 206 1.44 3.19 -12.50
CA ILE A 206 2.25 4.04 -13.37
C ILE A 206 3.56 4.43 -12.70
N SER A 207 4.59 4.48 -13.52
CA SER A 207 5.91 4.95 -13.13
C SER A 207 5.95 6.48 -13.11
N ASN A 208 5.39 7.11 -12.05
CA ASN A 208 5.43 8.56 -11.88
C ASN A 208 6.79 9.00 -11.30
N PRO A 209 7.60 9.82 -12.03
CA PRO A 209 8.89 10.32 -11.54
C PRO A 209 8.78 11.18 -10.26
N ARG A 210 7.62 11.80 -10.02
CA ARG A 210 7.36 12.63 -8.84
C ARG A 210 6.78 11.85 -7.66
N SER A 211 6.59 10.53 -7.81
CA SER A 211 6.08 9.68 -6.72
C SER A 211 6.99 9.75 -5.50
N ALA A 212 6.37 9.91 -4.31
CA ALA A 212 7.06 9.91 -3.02
C ALA A 212 7.89 8.64 -2.75
N MET A 213 7.57 7.54 -3.45
CA MET A 213 8.27 6.25 -3.33
C MET A 213 9.59 6.17 -4.12
N ARG A 214 9.86 7.10 -5.06
CA ARG A 214 11.01 6.99 -5.97
C ARG A 214 12.29 7.63 -5.47
N SER A 215 12.20 8.68 -4.69
CA SER A 215 13.38 9.32 -4.11
C SER A 215 13.62 8.81 -2.69
N PHE A 216 14.88 8.46 -2.38
CA PHE A 216 15.26 8.16 -1.01
C PHE A 216 15.02 9.40 -0.15
N ASN A 217 14.16 9.27 0.85
CA ASN A 217 13.87 10.30 1.84
C ASN A 217 13.91 9.69 3.23
N LEU A 218 14.89 10.11 4.01
CA LEU A 218 15.11 9.56 5.36
C LEU A 218 13.92 9.79 6.28
N LYS A 219 13.22 10.94 6.16
CA LYS A 219 12.02 11.24 6.97
C LYS A 219 10.89 10.27 6.64
N SER A 220 10.68 9.95 5.33
CA SER A 220 9.69 8.94 4.92
C SER A 220 9.99 7.58 5.54
N ILE A 221 11.25 7.15 5.48
CA ILE A 221 11.64 5.85 6.05
C ILE A 221 11.42 5.81 7.56
N TYR A 222 11.72 6.88 8.30
CA TYR A 222 11.41 6.94 9.73
C TYR A 222 9.92 6.92 10.01
N CYS A 223 9.10 7.63 9.23
CA CYS A 223 7.64 7.54 9.32
C CYS A 223 7.15 6.09 9.11
N GLY A 224 7.73 5.36 8.15
CA GLY A 224 7.45 3.93 7.95
C GLY A 224 7.89 3.05 9.12
N ILE A 225 9.00 3.37 9.79
CA ILE A 225 9.42 2.68 11.02
C ILE A 225 8.44 2.97 12.16
N ASP A 226 7.99 4.21 12.31
CA ASP A 226 6.98 4.57 13.31
C ASP A 226 5.67 3.83 13.05
N SER A 227 5.24 3.77 11.78
CA SER A 227 4.12 2.93 11.35
C SER A 227 4.26 1.47 11.81
N LEU A 228 5.44 0.86 11.63
CA LEU A 228 5.69 -0.52 12.08
C LEU A 228 5.56 -0.71 13.61
N TYR A 229 5.97 0.27 14.40
CA TYR A 229 5.81 0.20 15.85
C TYR A 229 4.36 0.41 16.29
N ILE A 230 3.63 1.31 15.63
CA ILE A 230 2.20 1.49 15.85
C ILE A 230 1.45 0.20 15.52
N GLN A 231 1.70 -0.40 14.34
CA GLN A 231 1.12 -1.70 13.97
C GLN A 231 1.31 -2.73 15.07
N ARG A 232 2.55 -2.84 15.59
CA ARG A 232 2.85 -3.80 16.66
C ARG A 232 2.09 -3.50 17.95
N SER A 233 1.86 -2.25 18.30
CA SER A 233 1.08 -1.88 19.50
C SER A 233 -0.41 -2.20 19.35
N HIS A 234 -0.92 -2.26 18.12
CA HIS A 234 -2.31 -2.60 17.81
C HIS A 234 -2.58 -4.11 17.75
N TRP A 235 -1.54 -4.96 17.83
CA TRP A 235 -1.74 -6.40 17.67
C TRP A 235 -2.64 -7.00 18.76
N LYS A 236 -3.78 -7.53 18.34
CA LYS A 236 -4.65 -8.43 19.11
C LYS A 236 -4.38 -9.89 18.76
N LYS A 237 -4.05 -10.14 17.48
CA LYS A 237 -3.66 -11.44 16.94
C LYS A 237 -2.17 -11.44 16.65
N SER A 238 -1.45 -12.41 17.18
CA SER A 238 -0.03 -12.60 16.87
C SER A 238 0.38 -14.06 17.09
N ASN A 239 1.35 -14.50 16.33
CA ASN A 239 1.99 -15.79 16.49
C ASN A 239 3.49 -15.69 16.11
N LYS A 240 4.23 -16.76 16.34
CA LYS A 240 5.68 -16.79 16.06
C LYS A 240 6.06 -16.43 14.62
N LYS A 241 5.20 -16.78 13.62
CA LYS A 241 5.46 -16.47 12.21
C LYS A 241 5.30 -14.97 11.96
N ILE A 242 4.23 -14.34 12.47
CA ILE A 242 4.00 -12.89 12.37
C ILE A 242 5.12 -12.12 13.05
N ILE A 243 5.52 -12.53 14.27
CA ILE A 243 6.62 -11.89 15.01
C ILE A 243 7.93 -11.93 14.21
N ASN A 244 8.25 -13.09 13.62
CA ASN A 244 9.45 -13.22 12.80
C ASN A 244 9.36 -12.42 11.49
N ALA A 245 8.20 -12.40 10.82
CA ALA A 245 7.97 -11.63 9.61
C ALA A 245 8.07 -10.13 9.86
N TRP A 246 7.47 -9.63 10.95
CA TRP A 246 7.62 -8.23 11.39
C TRP A 246 9.09 -7.88 11.69
N ALA A 247 9.81 -8.74 12.39
CA ALA A 247 11.23 -8.54 12.68
C ALA A 247 12.07 -8.50 11.40
N PHE A 248 11.73 -9.33 10.41
CA PHE A 248 12.34 -9.31 9.08
C PHE A 248 12.05 -7.99 8.34
N HIS A 249 10.80 -7.55 8.31
CA HIS A 249 10.41 -6.30 7.66
C HIS A 249 11.15 -5.09 8.28
N ARG A 250 11.19 -5.02 9.62
CA ARG A 250 11.97 -4.01 10.33
C ARG A 250 13.48 -4.08 10.02
N TYR A 251 14.01 -5.29 9.86
CA TYR A 251 15.40 -5.50 9.45
C TYR A 251 15.63 -4.91 8.04
N ALA A 252 14.72 -5.16 7.11
CA ALA A 252 14.76 -4.63 5.75
C ALA A 252 14.74 -3.09 5.74
N PHE A 253 13.98 -2.42 6.61
CA PHE A 253 14.01 -0.95 6.74
C PHE A 253 15.40 -0.42 7.12
N ASN A 254 16.08 -1.05 8.09
CA ASN A 254 17.47 -0.65 8.45
C ASN A 254 18.42 -0.79 7.26
N TRP A 255 18.24 -1.84 6.44
CA TRP A 255 18.99 -2.00 5.21
C TRP A 255 18.65 -0.91 4.17
N THR A 256 17.37 -0.58 4.02
CA THR A 256 16.92 0.49 3.12
C THR A 256 17.53 1.84 3.49
N ILE A 257 17.61 2.17 4.78
CA ILE A 257 18.30 3.39 5.27
C ILE A 257 19.78 3.37 4.86
N MET A 258 20.52 2.32 5.23
CA MET A 258 21.93 2.24 4.89
C MET A 258 22.21 2.31 3.39
N GLY A 259 21.48 1.53 2.61
CA GLY A 259 21.60 1.51 1.16
C GLY A 259 21.19 2.84 0.52
N GLY A 260 20.12 3.47 1.01
CA GLY A 260 19.66 4.78 0.57
C GLY A 260 20.68 5.89 0.84
N LEU A 261 21.18 5.99 2.06
CA LEU A 261 22.23 6.96 2.43
C LEU A 261 23.48 6.78 1.57
N SER A 262 23.88 5.53 1.31
CA SER A 262 25.03 5.27 0.43
C SER A 262 24.77 5.63 -1.03
N ARG A 263 23.59 5.33 -1.58
CA ARG A 263 23.24 5.71 -2.97
C ARG A 263 23.16 7.23 -3.16
N SER A 264 22.65 7.95 -2.16
CA SER A 264 22.53 9.42 -2.18
C SER A 264 23.80 10.18 -1.75
N ASN A 265 24.90 9.47 -1.42
CA ASN A 265 26.15 10.04 -0.88
C ASN A 265 25.99 10.80 0.44
N GLN A 266 25.02 10.42 1.25
CA GLN A 266 24.70 11.09 2.53
C GLN A 266 25.19 10.33 3.76
N GLU A 267 25.97 9.26 3.61
CA GLU A 267 26.46 8.42 4.71
C GLU A 267 27.32 9.18 5.74
N TYR A 268 27.98 10.28 5.34
CA TYR A 268 28.76 11.11 6.25
C TYR A 268 27.91 12.18 6.94
N GLU A 269 26.90 12.71 6.25
CA GLU A 269 25.95 13.68 6.80
C GLU A 269 25.11 13.03 7.92
N TYR A 270 24.69 11.76 7.71
CA TYR A 270 23.87 11.00 8.66
C TYR A 270 24.66 9.84 9.26
N ILE A 271 25.90 10.10 9.71
CA ILE A 271 26.84 9.04 10.16
C ILE A 271 26.32 8.25 11.36
N GLU A 272 25.62 8.89 12.29
CA GLU A 272 25.10 8.21 13.48
C GLU A 272 23.95 7.26 13.13
N GLU A 273 23.03 7.66 12.25
CA GLU A 273 21.98 6.79 11.69
C GLU A 273 22.59 5.61 10.95
N TYR A 274 23.59 5.87 10.12
CA TYR A 274 24.30 4.83 9.38
C TYR A 274 24.93 3.79 10.30
N LYS A 275 25.64 4.23 11.36
CA LYS A 275 26.22 3.34 12.39
C LYS A 275 25.15 2.58 13.17
N LYS A 276 24.05 3.27 13.56
CA LYS A 276 22.91 2.67 14.27
C LYS A 276 22.28 1.56 13.44
N CYS A 277 22.05 1.79 12.13
CA CYS A 277 21.52 0.77 11.23
C CYS A 277 22.50 -0.40 11.09
N ALA A 278 23.79 -0.17 10.89
CA ALA A 278 24.81 -1.23 10.81
C ALA A 278 24.85 -2.11 12.07
N LYS A 279 24.76 -1.48 13.25
CA LYS A 279 24.67 -2.20 14.54
C LYS A 279 23.38 -3.02 14.64
N SER A 280 22.25 -2.43 14.25
CA SER A 280 20.94 -3.09 14.25
C SER A 280 20.92 -4.31 13.33
N LEU A 281 21.48 -4.21 12.11
CA LEU A 281 21.55 -5.30 11.14
C LEU A 281 22.35 -6.49 11.69
N ARG A 282 23.48 -6.26 12.39
CA ARG A 282 24.23 -7.34 13.04
C ARG A 282 23.45 -7.97 14.20
N LYS A 283 22.90 -7.14 15.10
CA LYS A 283 22.20 -7.59 16.31
C LYS A 283 20.96 -8.41 16.02
N ASN A 284 20.16 -8.01 15.03
CA ASN A 284 18.83 -8.58 14.77
C ASN A 284 18.82 -9.65 13.66
N PHE A 285 19.97 -9.99 13.10
CA PHE A 285 20.12 -10.91 11.98
C PHE A 285 19.45 -12.28 12.23
N PHE A 286 19.81 -12.95 13.33
CA PHE A 286 19.31 -14.30 13.61
C PHE A 286 17.79 -14.36 13.77
N GLN A 287 17.15 -13.30 14.24
CA GLN A 287 15.70 -13.24 14.28
C GLN A 287 15.11 -13.00 12.90
N ALA A 288 15.70 -12.10 12.12
CA ALA A 288 15.21 -11.76 10.79
C ALA A 288 15.24 -12.95 9.82
N ILE A 289 16.25 -13.82 9.88
CA ILE A 289 16.38 -14.98 8.97
C ILE A 289 15.51 -16.18 9.33
N LYS A 290 14.73 -16.14 10.42
CA LYS A 290 13.79 -17.23 10.80
C LYS A 290 12.60 -17.35 9.86
N VAL A 291 12.44 -16.41 8.94
CA VAL A 291 11.38 -16.44 7.92
C VAL A 291 11.71 -17.36 6.75
N LYS A 292 10.65 -17.86 6.08
CA LYS A 292 10.80 -18.65 4.84
C LYS A 292 10.99 -17.71 3.65
N ILE A 293 12.24 -17.48 3.28
CA ILE A 293 12.64 -16.71 2.09
C ILE A 293 13.60 -17.54 1.23
N PRO A 294 13.75 -17.22 -0.07
CA PRO A 294 14.68 -17.91 -0.96
C PRO A 294 16.11 -17.95 -0.43
N ILE A 295 16.84 -19.02 -0.68
CA ILE A 295 18.23 -19.21 -0.21
C ILE A 295 19.13 -18.07 -0.68
N LYS A 296 18.97 -17.61 -1.95
CA LYS A 296 19.73 -16.45 -2.47
C LYS A 296 19.55 -15.20 -1.60
N SER A 297 18.31 -14.93 -1.19
CA SER A 297 17.99 -13.80 -0.29
C SER A 297 18.64 -14.01 1.10
N LYS A 298 18.59 -15.23 1.65
CA LYS A 298 19.26 -15.53 2.93
C LYS A 298 20.77 -15.27 2.85
N LEU A 299 21.44 -15.73 1.79
CA LEU A 299 22.86 -15.48 1.58
C LEU A 299 23.17 -13.98 1.50
N MET A 300 22.34 -13.22 0.79
CA MET A 300 22.48 -11.76 0.74
C MET A 300 22.38 -11.13 2.14
N TYR A 301 21.39 -11.54 2.95
CA TYR A 301 21.23 -11.01 4.31
C TYR A 301 22.35 -11.45 5.25
N ILE A 302 22.97 -12.62 5.04
CA ILE A 302 24.21 -13.03 5.75
C ILE A 302 25.35 -12.04 5.42
N CYS A 303 25.57 -11.75 4.14
CA CYS A 303 26.59 -10.78 3.74
C CYS A 303 26.32 -9.38 4.31
N ILE A 304 25.04 -8.94 4.33
CA ILE A 304 24.63 -7.67 4.93
C ILE A 304 24.94 -7.65 6.43
N ALA A 305 24.67 -8.73 7.16
CA ALA A 305 24.92 -8.79 8.60
C ALA A 305 26.42 -8.80 8.96
N ILE A 306 27.24 -9.52 8.20
CA ILE A 306 28.69 -9.60 8.43
C ILE A 306 29.38 -8.29 8.05
N CYS A 307 29.12 -7.80 6.83
CA CYS A 307 29.80 -6.64 6.26
C CYS A 307 28.81 -5.57 5.73
N PRO A 308 27.95 -4.97 6.59
CA PRO A 308 26.92 -4.03 6.13
C PRO A 308 27.48 -2.84 5.35
N ASN A 309 28.62 -2.29 5.79
CA ASN A 309 29.27 -1.15 5.12
C ASN A 309 29.76 -1.50 3.71
N LEU A 310 30.32 -2.70 3.51
CA LEU A 310 30.78 -3.14 2.19
C LEU A 310 29.60 -3.36 1.24
N MET A 311 28.53 -3.97 1.76
CA MET A 311 27.30 -4.21 0.98
C MET A 311 26.62 -2.89 0.59
N ALA A 312 26.56 -1.90 1.48
CA ALA A 312 26.00 -0.58 1.19
C ALA A 312 26.84 0.18 0.13
N LYS A 313 28.18 0.10 0.20
CA LYS A 313 29.07 0.63 -0.85
C LYS A 313 28.83 -0.04 -2.22
N ARG A 314 28.50 -1.34 -2.24
CA ARG A 314 28.14 -2.05 -3.48
C ARG A 314 26.83 -1.52 -4.08
N GLU A 315 25.83 -1.19 -3.27
CA GLU A 315 24.57 -0.55 -3.74
C GLU A 315 24.84 0.80 -4.44
N LYS A 316 25.77 1.59 -3.93
CA LYS A 316 26.23 2.86 -4.54
C LYS A 316 26.73 2.68 -5.98
N ARG A 317 27.38 1.55 -6.28
CA ARG A 317 27.94 1.26 -7.62
C ARG A 317 26.85 0.90 -8.65
N LYS A 318 25.69 0.37 -8.20
CA LYS A 318 24.60 -0.01 -9.12
C LYS A 318 23.87 1.19 -9.74
N VAL A 319 23.96 2.37 -9.15
CA VAL A 319 23.31 3.61 -9.63
C VAL A 319 24.13 4.33 -10.71
N ARG A 320 25.36 3.88 -10.96
CA ARG A 320 26.26 4.50 -11.94
C ARG A 320 26.19 3.89 -13.36
N TYR A 321 25.19 3.02 -13.66
CA TYR A 321 24.98 2.43 -14.98
C TYR A 321 23.52 2.52 -15.41
#